data_670161f9875aa15ba79b6d1e9d1ac62d
#
_entry.id   670161f9875aa15ba79b6d1e9d1ac62d
#
_cell.length_a   1.000
_cell.length_b   1.000
_cell.length_c   1.000
_cell.angle_alpha   90.00
_cell.angle_beta   90.00
_cell.angle_gamma   90.00
#
_symmetry.space_group_name_H-M   'P 1'
#
loop_
_entity.id
_entity.type
_entity.pdbx_description
1 polymer ?
#
loop_
_entity_poly.entity_id
_entity_poly.type
_entity_poly.pdbx_seq_one_letter_code
_entity_poly.pdbx_strand_id
1 'polypeptide(L)'
;YTATDIYSRFKRLNNFNVLHPIGWDAFGLPAEQYALKTGTHPRVTTEKNIKRYREQLKMLGFSYDWDREVNTTDPKYYKWTQWIFLQLYNKGLAYEAEVPVNWCPELKAVLSNEEVVDGKSDIGGHPVERLPMRQWMLKITDYAESLLNGLDDLDWPESVKELQRNWIGK
;
A
#
# COMPACT_ATOMS: atom_id res chain seq x y z
N TYR A 1 -7.93 -10.41 -8.83
CA TYR A 1 -9.02 -11.10 -8.13
C TYR A 1 -9.28 -12.49 -8.73
N THR A 2 -9.51 -12.61 -10.04
CA THR A 2 -9.93 -13.86 -10.68
C THR A 2 -8.90 -14.98 -10.55
N ALA A 3 -7.62 -14.71 -10.75
CA ALA A 3 -6.56 -15.72 -10.66
C ALA A 3 -6.46 -16.35 -9.27
N THR A 4 -6.53 -15.53 -8.24
CA THR A 4 -6.49 -15.99 -6.84
C THR A 4 -7.74 -16.77 -6.45
N ASP A 5 -8.90 -16.38 -6.99
CA ASP A 5 -10.16 -17.11 -6.79
C ASP A 5 -10.13 -18.49 -7.43
N ILE A 6 -9.67 -18.59 -8.69
CA ILE A 6 -9.51 -19.88 -9.38
C ILE A 6 -8.59 -20.80 -8.58
N TYR A 7 -7.43 -20.31 -8.15
CA TYR A 7 -6.48 -21.09 -7.36
C TYR A 7 -7.06 -21.54 -6.02
N SER A 8 -7.78 -20.66 -5.33
CA SER A 8 -8.44 -20.98 -4.07
C SER A 8 -9.50 -22.06 -4.23
N ARG A 9 -10.31 -21.99 -5.28
CA ARG A 9 -11.31 -23.02 -5.63
C ARG A 9 -10.63 -24.35 -5.94
N PHE A 10 -9.57 -24.35 -6.76
CA PHE A 10 -8.79 -25.54 -7.07
C PHE A 10 -8.24 -26.19 -5.80
N LYS A 11 -7.68 -25.44 -4.88
CA LYS A 11 -7.16 -25.96 -3.60
C LYS A 11 -8.28 -26.56 -2.74
N ARG A 12 -9.43 -25.90 -2.62
CA ARG A 12 -10.58 -26.45 -1.88
C ARG A 12 -11.08 -27.75 -2.48
N LEU A 13 -11.16 -27.87 -3.81
CA LEU A 13 -11.53 -29.11 -4.49
C LEU A 13 -10.54 -30.25 -4.22
N ASN A 14 -9.31 -29.94 -3.88
CA ASN A 14 -8.27 -30.89 -3.49
C ASN A 14 -8.15 -31.05 -1.95
N ASN A 15 -9.19 -30.72 -1.20
CA ASN A 15 -9.30 -30.87 0.25
C ASN A 15 -8.28 -30.06 1.07
N PHE A 16 -7.74 -28.96 0.52
CA PHE A 16 -6.96 -28.03 1.31
C PHE A 16 -7.88 -27.11 2.12
N ASN A 17 -7.45 -26.78 3.34
CA ASN A 17 -8.04 -25.70 4.11
C ASN A 17 -7.50 -24.35 3.56
N VAL A 18 -8.40 -23.54 2.96
CA VAL A 18 -8.00 -22.31 2.25
C VAL A 18 -8.52 -21.09 2.98
N LEU A 19 -7.60 -20.23 3.41
CA LEU A 19 -7.91 -18.87 3.86
C LEU A 19 -7.72 -17.91 2.68
N HIS A 20 -8.82 -17.34 2.17
CA HIS A 20 -8.81 -16.39 1.06
C HIS A 20 -9.63 -15.14 1.42
N PRO A 21 -9.10 -14.27 2.29
CA PRO A 21 -9.78 -13.05 2.72
C PRO A 21 -9.69 -11.98 1.64
N ILE A 22 -10.47 -10.91 1.83
CA ILE A 22 -10.38 -9.68 1.06
C ILE A 22 -10.20 -8.50 2.01
N GLY A 23 -9.57 -7.43 1.51
CA GLY A 23 -9.39 -6.20 2.27
C GLY A 23 -9.54 -4.97 1.40
N TRP A 24 -9.83 -3.87 2.09
CA TRP A 24 -10.01 -2.54 1.53
C TRP A 24 -8.82 -1.69 1.95
N ASP A 25 -7.96 -1.38 1.01
CA ASP A 25 -6.90 -0.38 1.19
C ASP A 25 -7.56 0.99 1.07
N ALA A 26 -7.94 1.54 2.23
CA ALA A 26 -8.93 2.61 2.31
C ALA A 26 -8.34 3.97 2.70
N PHE A 27 -7.06 4.04 3.08
CA PHE A 27 -6.32 5.29 3.19
C PHE A 27 -5.82 5.72 1.81
N GLY A 28 -5.70 7.02 1.57
CA GLY A 28 -5.02 7.48 0.39
C GLY A 28 -5.43 8.86 -0.09
N LEU A 29 -4.54 9.47 -0.85
CA LEU A 29 -4.70 10.79 -1.46
C LEU A 29 -5.99 10.94 -2.31
N PRO A 30 -6.44 9.95 -3.09
CA PRO A 30 -7.67 10.09 -3.87
C PRO A 30 -8.92 10.37 -3.02
N ALA A 31 -9.03 9.73 -1.85
CA ALA A 31 -10.16 9.98 -0.93
C ALA A 31 -10.10 11.38 -0.32
N GLU A 32 -8.89 11.85 0.01
CA GLU A 32 -8.65 13.19 0.56
C GLU A 32 -8.91 14.27 -0.47
N GLN A 33 -8.42 14.13 -1.70
CA GLN A 33 -8.67 15.05 -2.81
C GLN A 33 -10.15 15.13 -3.15
N TYR A 34 -10.87 14.01 -3.13
CA TYR A 34 -12.31 14.01 -3.32
C TYR A 34 -13.04 14.76 -2.20
N ALA A 35 -12.58 14.61 -0.96
CA ALA A 35 -13.13 15.34 0.18
C ALA A 35 -12.93 16.86 0.04
N LEU A 36 -11.75 17.30 -0.35
CA LEU A 36 -11.47 18.71 -0.60
C LEU A 36 -12.36 19.28 -1.71
N LYS A 37 -12.57 18.53 -2.79
CA LYS A 37 -13.38 18.94 -3.94
C LYS A 37 -14.87 18.99 -3.65
N THR A 38 -15.38 18.08 -2.80
CA THR A 38 -16.84 17.91 -2.61
C THR A 38 -17.33 18.37 -1.24
N GLY A 39 -16.44 18.67 -0.30
CA GLY A 39 -16.79 18.93 1.10
C GLY A 39 -17.29 17.71 1.86
N THR A 40 -17.16 16.49 1.29
CA THR A 40 -17.64 15.26 1.91
C THR A 40 -16.51 14.60 2.69
N HIS A 41 -16.73 14.25 3.96
CA HIS A 41 -15.71 13.61 4.77
C HIS A 41 -15.23 12.29 4.13
N PRO A 42 -13.91 11.99 4.07
CA PRO A 42 -13.36 10.83 3.38
C PRO A 42 -13.99 9.51 3.82
N ARG A 43 -14.29 9.33 5.10
CA ARG A 43 -14.94 8.13 5.63
C ARG A 43 -16.24 7.81 4.92
N VAL A 44 -17.11 8.82 4.72
CA VAL A 44 -18.45 8.64 4.11
C VAL A 44 -18.30 8.10 2.68
N THR A 45 -17.41 8.71 1.91
CA THR A 45 -17.12 8.29 0.54
C THR A 45 -16.52 6.90 0.50
N THR A 46 -15.54 6.63 1.35
CA THR A 46 -14.86 5.34 1.44
C THR A 46 -15.81 4.22 1.81
N GLU A 47 -16.65 4.39 2.83
CA GLU A 47 -17.64 3.38 3.23
C GLU A 47 -18.66 3.09 2.11
N LYS A 48 -19.12 4.13 1.42
CA LYS A 48 -19.99 3.98 0.25
C LYS A 48 -19.32 3.19 -0.88
N ASN A 49 -18.07 3.49 -1.16
CA ASN A 49 -17.30 2.81 -2.20
C ASN A 49 -17.01 1.35 -1.83
N ILE A 50 -16.64 1.07 -0.58
CA ILE A 50 -16.44 -0.30 -0.08
C ILE A 50 -17.73 -1.12 -0.25
N LYS A 51 -18.87 -0.56 0.16
CA LYS A 51 -20.17 -1.24 0.00
C LYS A 51 -20.42 -1.59 -1.46
N ARG A 52 -20.23 -0.62 -2.37
CA ARG A 52 -20.44 -0.83 -3.80
C ARG A 52 -19.48 -1.85 -4.40
N TYR A 53 -18.22 -1.76 -4.03
CA TYR A 53 -17.18 -2.68 -4.50
C TYR A 53 -17.46 -4.12 -4.06
N ARG A 54 -17.87 -4.31 -2.79
CA ARG A 54 -18.27 -5.61 -2.24
C ARG A 54 -19.44 -6.21 -3.02
N GLU A 55 -20.46 -5.41 -3.33
CA GLU A 55 -21.61 -5.84 -4.13
C GLU A 55 -21.17 -6.32 -5.51
N GLN A 56 -20.29 -5.58 -6.17
CA GLN A 56 -19.77 -5.93 -7.49
C GLN A 56 -18.95 -7.23 -7.47
N LEU A 57 -18.06 -7.41 -6.50
CA LEU A 57 -17.27 -8.64 -6.36
C LEU A 57 -18.15 -9.85 -6.04
N LYS A 58 -19.17 -9.68 -5.20
CA LYS A 58 -20.14 -10.75 -4.91
C LYS A 58 -20.96 -11.11 -6.14
N MET A 59 -21.33 -10.16 -6.98
CA MET A 59 -22.04 -10.40 -8.24
C MET A 59 -21.22 -11.23 -9.23
N LEU A 60 -19.88 -11.08 -9.22
CA LEU A 60 -18.94 -11.90 -9.99
C LEU A 60 -18.76 -13.31 -9.41
N GLY A 61 -19.32 -13.61 -8.23
CA GLY A 61 -19.29 -14.93 -7.62
C GLY A 61 -17.94 -15.32 -7.02
N PHE A 62 -17.07 -14.37 -6.70
CA PHE A 62 -15.79 -14.67 -6.04
C PHE A 62 -15.96 -15.31 -4.67
N SER A 63 -15.17 -16.33 -4.38
CA SER A 63 -15.24 -17.16 -3.18
C SER A 63 -14.35 -16.66 -2.04
N TYR A 64 -14.34 -15.35 -1.82
CA TYR A 64 -13.64 -14.76 -0.67
C TYR A 64 -14.31 -15.14 0.64
N ASP A 65 -13.50 -15.17 1.71
CA ASP A 65 -14.02 -15.27 3.08
C ASP A 65 -14.52 -13.89 3.54
N TRP A 66 -15.75 -13.60 3.20
CA TRP A 66 -16.38 -12.30 3.45
C TRP A 66 -16.54 -11.97 4.94
N ASP A 67 -16.50 -12.96 5.82
CA ASP A 67 -16.56 -12.75 7.27
C ASP A 67 -15.20 -12.31 7.85
N ARG A 68 -14.13 -12.42 7.04
CA ARG A 68 -12.78 -11.99 7.38
C ARG A 68 -12.31 -10.78 6.56
N GLU A 69 -13.24 -9.91 6.19
CA GLU A 69 -12.87 -8.65 5.54
C GLU A 69 -12.01 -7.77 6.45
N VAL A 70 -11.01 -7.15 5.85
CA VAL A 70 -10.12 -6.19 6.51
C VAL A 70 -10.34 -4.81 5.91
N ASN A 71 -10.43 -3.79 6.77
CA ASN A 71 -10.41 -2.39 6.36
C ASN A 71 -9.23 -1.70 7.04
N THR A 72 -8.29 -1.19 6.24
CA THR A 72 -7.06 -0.55 6.73
C THR A 72 -7.33 0.73 7.52
N THR A 73 -8.51 1.36 7.37
CA THR A 73 -8.93 2.54 8.16
C THR A 73 -9.66 2.19 9.45
N ASP A 74 -9.90 0.90 9.74
CA ASP A 74 -10.46 0.49 11.02
C ASP A 74 -9.40 0.61 12.13
N PRO A 75 -9.67 1.35 13.22
CA PRO A 75 -8.75 1.47 14.35
C PRO A 75 -8.33 0.12 14.95
N LYS A 76 -9.20 -0.88 14.91
CA LYS A 76 -8.87 -2.25 15.36
C LYS A 76 -7.81 -2.92 14.48
N TYR A 77 -7.71 -2.51 13.22
CA TYR A 77 -6.70 -3.00 12.28
C TYR A 77 -5.43 -2.14 12.34
N TYR A 78 -5.49 -0.84 12.13
CA TYR A 78 -4.30 -0.01 12.02
C TYR A 78 -3.52 0.15 13.34
N LYS A 79 -4.12 -0.18 14.49
CA LYS A 79 -3.36 -0.27 15.75
C LYS A 79 -2.15 -1.20 15.65
N TRP A 80 -2.23 -2.25 14.81
CA TRP A 80 -1.12 -3.17 14.59
C TRP A 80 -0.03 -2.55 13.71
N THR A 81 -0.39 -1.73 12.73
CA THR A 81 0.56 -0.92 11.96
C THR A 81 1.30 0.05 12.89
N GLN A 82 0.58 0.72 13.78
CA GLN A 82 1.17 1.59 14.80
C GLN A 82 2.09 0.82 15.76
N TRP A 83 1.68 -0.38 16.17
CA TRP A 83 2.51 -1.24 17.03
C TRP A 83 3.80 -1.66 16.32
N ILE A 84 3.74 -2.05 15.05
CA ILE A 84 4.92 -2.38 14.23
C ILE A 84 5.85 -1.17 14.14
N PHE A 85 5.31 0.02 13.89
CA PHE A 85 6.10 1.26 13.87
C PHE A 85 6.86 1.48 15.18
N LEU A 86 6.19 1.27 16.31
CA LEU A 86 6.82 1.39 17.63
C LEU A 86 7.93 0.35 17.83
N GLN A 87 7.78 -0.88 17.31
CA GLN A 87 8.86 -1.86 17.36
C GLN A 87 10.08 -1.40 16.54
N LEU A 88 9.85 -0.83 15.35
CA LEU A 88 10.92 -0.26 14.52
C LEU A 88 11.59 0.92 15.21
N TYR A 89 10.81 1.80 15.80
CA TYR A 89 11.32 2.95 16.56
C TYR A 89 12.20 2.51 17.74
N ASN A 90 11.73 1.57 18.55
CA ASN A 90 12.46 1.03 19.69
C ASN A 90 13.78 0.33 19.29
N LYS A 91 13.85 -0.17 18.07
CA LYS A 91 15.08 -0.76 17.50
C LYS A 91 15.99 0.26 16.80
N GLY A 92 15.63 1.55 16.82
CA GLY A 92 16.38 2.60 16.13
C GLY A 92 16.29 2.53 14.60
N LEU A 93 15.30 1.79 14.05
CA LEU A 93 15.05 1.63 12.62
C LEU A 93 14.07 2.68 12.06
N ALA A 94 13.33 3.36 12.93
CA ALA A 94 12.52 4.52 12.59
C ALA A 94 13.09 5.76 13.30
N TYR A 95 13.18 6.88 12.58
CA TYR A 95 13.73 8.13 13.10
C TYR A 95 13.10 9.32 12.36
N GLU A 96 13.18 10.50 12.96
CA GLU A 96 12.79 11.74 12.32
C GLU A 96 14.00 12.43 11.67
N ALA A 97 13.80 12.94 10.46
CA ALA A 97 14.78 13.76 9.76
C ALA A 97 14.09 14.83 8.93
N GLU A 98 14.79 15.92 8.69
CA GLU A 98 14.40 16.91 7.71
C GLU A 98 14.92 16.48 6.35
N VAL A 99 14.02 16.15 5.44
CA VAL A 99 14.35 15.62 4.12
C VAL A 99 13.62 16.41 3.03
N PRO A 100 14.22 16.58 1.84
CA PRO A 100 13.54 17.21 0.73
C PRO A 100 12.40 16.33 0.22
N VAL A 101 11.18 16.85 0.25
CA VAL A 101 9.96 16.17 -0.26
C VAL A 101 9.46 16.85 -1.53
N ASN A 102 8.68 16.12 -2.32
CA ASN A 102 8.00 16.66 -3.50
C ASN A 102 6.66 17.27 -3.06
N TRP A 103 6.63 18.55 -2.83
CA TRP A 103 5.43 19.28 -2.44
C TRP A 103 4.66 19.79 -3.65
N CYS A 104 3.38 19.50 -3.72
CA CYS A 104 2.48 20.05 -4.71
C CYS A 104 1.50 21.04 -4.04
N PRO A 105 1.67 22.36 -4.25
CA PRO A 105 0.82 23.37 -3.61
C PRO A 105 -0.67 23.24 -3.99
N GLU A 106 -0.95 22.90 -5.24
CA GLU A 106 -2.32 22.76 -5.75
C GLU A 106 -3.04 21.56 -5.15
N LEU A 107 -2.34 20.43 -5.02
CA LEU A 107 -2.89 19.23 -4.39
C LEU A 107 -2.81 19.29 -2.86
N LYS A 108 -2.06 20.24 -2.30
CA LYS A 108 -1.77 20.36 -0.85
C LYS A 108 -1.25 19.05 -0.25
N ALA A 109 -0.35 18.39 -0.97
CA ALA A 109 0.15 17.07 -0.63
C ALA A 109 1.63 16.91 -0.97
N VAL A 110 2.28 16.02 -0.21
CA VAL A 110 3.59 15.47 -0.56
C VAL A 110 3.37 14.29 -1.49
N LEU A 111 4.09 14.27 -2.60
CA LEU A 111 4.01 13.24 -3.63
C LEU A 111 5.22 12.31 -3.57
N SER A 112 5.01 11.04 -3.88
CA SER A 112 6.10 10.09 -4.12
C SER A 112 6.89 10.44 -5.37
N ASN A 113 8.05 9.83 -5.58
CA ASN A 113 8.84 10.08 -6.80
C ASN A 113 8.10 9.58 -8.05
N GLU A 114 7.33 8.50 -7.93
CA GLU A 114 6.54 7.90 -9.00
C GLU A 114 5.36 8.78 -9.44
N GLU A 115 4.86 9.64 -8.54
CA GLU A 115 3.78 10.58 -8.80
C GLU A 115 4.26 11.91 -9.40
N VAL A 116 5.56 12.04 -9.67
CA VAL A 116 6.15 13.24 -10.29
C VAL A 116 6.75 12.89 -11.64
N VAL A 117 6.21 13.50 -12.70
CA VAL A 117 6.67 13.34 -14.08
C VAL A 117 7.06 14.71 -14.62
N ASP A 118 8.30 14.87 -15.05
CA ASP A 118 8.83 16.12 -15.60
C ASP A 118 8.59 17.35 -14.68
N GLY A 119 8.77 17.16 -13.36
CA GLY A 119 8.59 18.24 -12.36
C GLY A 119 7.13 18.61 -12.09
N LYS A 120 6.18 17.80 -12.53
CA LYS A 120 4.74 18.00 -12.35
C LYS A 120 4.09 16.76 -11.73
N SER A 121 2.97 16.98 -11.02
CA SER A 121 2.16 15.86 -10.53
C SER A 121 1.56 15.07 -11.70
N ASP A 122 1.51 13.75 -11.59
CA ASP A 122 0.83 12.85 -12.53
C ASP A 122 -0.68 13.15 -12.59
N ILE A 123 -1.26 13.55 -11.47
CA ILE A 123 -2.65 13.98 -11.36
C ILE A 123 -2.73 15.51 -11.53
N GLY A 124 -3.37 15.97 -12.60
CA GLY A 124 -3.63 17.39 -12.86
C GLY A 124 -2.47 18.16 -13.47
N GLY A 125 -1.26 17.60 -13.57
CA GLY A 125 -0.11 18.26 -14.22
C GLY A 125 0.38 19.52 -13.51
N HIS A 126 0.20 19.61 -12.18
CA HIS A 126 0.55 20.78 -11.37
C HIS A 126 2.04 20.84 -11.06
N PRO A 127 2.65 22.04 -10.97
CA PRO A 127 4.04 22.18 -10.58
C PRO A 127 4.33 21.55 -9.21
N VAL A 128 5.49 20.91 -9.09
CA VAL A 128 5.96 20.29 -7.86
C VAL A 128 7.24 20.99 -7.41
N GLU A 129 7.32 21.32 -6.14
CA GLU A 129 8.45 21.99 -5.51
C GLU A 129 9.20 21.03 -4.57
N ARG A 130 10.52 21.18 -4.50
CA ARG A 130 11.34 20.45 -3.52
C ARG A 130 11.47 21.29 -2.26
N LEU A 131 10.82 20.85 -1.18
CA LEU A 131 10.87 21.53 0.12
C LEU A 131 11.50 20.62 1.19
N PRO A 132 12.38 21.14 2.06
CA PRO A 132 12.77 20.41 3.27
C PRO A 132 11.56 20.32 4.22
N MET A 133 11.27 19.12 4.68
CA MET A 133 10.16 18.86 5.59
C MET A 133 10.55 17.79 6.60
N ARG A 134 10.20 17.98 7.85
CA ARG A 134 10.39 16.98 8.90
C ARG A 134 9.50 15.79 8.64
N GLN A 135 10.11 14.63 8.48
CA GLN A 135 9.44 13.37 8.13
C GLN A 135 9.93 12.21 9.00
N TRP A 136 9.06 11.24 9.22
CA TRP A 136 9.47 9.93 9.70
C TRP A 136 10.18 9.17 8.60
N MET A 137 11.33 8.61 8.93
CA MET A 137 12.16 7.81 8.03
C MET A 137 12.35 6.42 8.59
N LEU A 138 12.42 5.42 7.69
CA LEU A 138 12.78 4.05 8.03
C LEU A 138 14.15 3.73 7.43
N LYS A 139 15.03 3.07 8.20
CA LYS A 139 16.37 2.65 7.74
C LYS A 139 16.28 1.39 6.88
N ILE A 140 15.58 1.47 5.75
CA ILE A 140 15.38 0.31 4.86
C ILE A 140 16.69 -0.19 4.26
N THR A 141 17.68 0.68 4.08
CA THR A 141 19.00 0.33 3.52
C THR A 141 19.83 -0.57 4.43
N ASP A 142 19.56 -0.61 5.73
CA ASP A 142 20.26 -1.48 6.67
C ASP A 142 20.06 -2.97 6.35
N TYR A 143 19.01 -3.31 5.60
CA TYR A 143 18.67 -4.67 5.19
C TYR A 143 18.99 -4.99 3.73
N ALA A 144 19.53 -4.04 2.96
CA ALA A 144 19.73 -4.21 1.52
C ALA A 144 20.63 -5.41 1.19
N GLU A 145 21.77 -5.58 1.91
CA GLU A 145 22.66 -6.72 1.73
C GLU A 145 22.00 -8.05 2.10
N SER A 146 21.29 -8.08 3.25
CA SER A 146 20.59 -9.28 3.70
C SER A 146 19.51 -9.71 2.72
N LEU A 147 18.76 -8.74 2.16
CA LEU A 147 17.74 -9.00 1.14
C LEU A 147 18.37 -9.53 -0.16
N LEU A 148 19.48 -8.92 -0.61
CA LEU A 148 20.16 -9.33 -1.82
C LEU A 148 20.70 -10.75 -1.73
N ASN A 149 21.46 -11.05 -0.65
CA ASN A 149 22.03 -12.36 -0.42
C ASN A 149 20.96 -13.45 -0.23
N GLY A 150 19.86 -13.12 0.44
CA GLY A 150 18.75 -14.04 0.66
C GLY A 150 18.02 -14.47 -0.63
N LEU A 151 18.19 -13.78 -1.74
CA LEU A 151 17.59 -14.19 -3.02
C LEU A 151 18.20 -15.49 -3.57
N ASP A 152 19.47 -15.75 -3.29
CA ASP A 152 20.18 -16.89 -3.84
C ASP A 152 19.63 -18.22 -3.30
N ASP A 153 19.16 -18.22 -2.04
CA ASP A 153 18.61 -19.39 -1.37
C ASP A 153 17.14 -19.68 -1.74
N LEU A 154 16.49 -18.83 -2.53
CA LEU A 154 15.09 -19.00 -2.88
C LEU A 154 14.89 -19.85 -4.14
N ASP A 155 13.93 -20.76 -4.11
CA ASP A 155 13.45 -21.50 -5.28
C ASP A 155 12.44 -20.65 -6.08
N TRP A 156 12.91 -19.53 -6.58
CA TRP A 156 12.14 -18.62 -7.43
C TRP A 156 12.65 -18.60 -8.87
N PRO A 157 11.79 -18.33 -9.85
CA PRO A 157 12.23 -18.10 -11.23
C PRO A 157 13.28 -16.99 -11.31
N GLU A 158 14.32 -17.20 -12.12
CA GLU A 158 15.43 -16.22 -12.21
C GLU A 158 14.97 -14.83 -12.64
N SER A 159 13.96 -14.76 -13.51
CA SER A 159 13.36 -13.48 -13.92
C SER A 159 12.75 -12.69 -12.74
N VAL A 160 12.24 -13.38 -11.72
CA VAL A 160 11.72 -12.76 -10.50
C VAL A 160 12.86 -12.29 -9.62
N LYS A 161 13.91 -13.12 -9.44
CA LYS A 161 15.11 -12.73 -8.67
C LYS A 161 15.78 -11.49 -9.28
N GLU A 162 15.88 -11.43 -10.60
CA GLU A 162 16.45 -10.27 -11.30
C GLU A 162 15.64 -8.99 -11.06
N LEU A 163 14.32 -9.06 -11.13
CA LEU A 163 13.44 -7.94 -10.77
C LEU A 163 13.66 -7.47 -9.32
N GLN A 164 13.87 -8.41 -8.39
CA GLN A 164 14.14 -8.06 -6.98
C GLN A 164 15.53 -7.42 -6.83
N ARG A 165 16.57 -7.94 -7.50
CA ARG A 165 17.93 -7.31 -7.50
C ARG A 165 17.86 -5.88 -8.01
N ASN A 166 17.18 -5.66 -9.13
CA ASN A 166 16.99 -4.32 -9.70
C ASN A 166 16.22 -3.39 -8.75
N TRP A 167 15.21 -3.89 -8.05
CA TRP A 167 14.46 -3.11 -7.08
C TRP A 167 15.29 -2.74 -5.85
N ILE A 168 16.13 -3.65 -5.35
CA ILE A 168 17.03 -3.40 -4.22
C ILE A 168 18.08 -2.34 -4.62
N GLY A 169 18.49 -2.29 -5.89
CA GLY A 169 19.32 -1.23 -6.44
C GLY A 169 20.80 -1.29 -6.03
N LYS A 170 21.31 -2.49 -5.77
CA LYS A 170 22.72 -2.76 -5.46
C LYS A 170 23.34 -3.70 -6.48
#